data_e31d6f2ece3c882064c2c6b019f188c8
#
_entry.id   e31d6f2ece3c882064c2c6b019f188c8
#
_cell.length_a   1.000
_cell.length_b   1.000
_cell.length_c   1.000
_cell.angle_alpha   90.00
_cell.angle_beta   90.00
_cell.angle_gamma   90.00
#
_symmetry.space_group_name_H-M   'P 1'
#
loop_
_entity.id
_entity.type
_entity.pdbx_description
1 polymer ?
#
loop_
_entity_poly.entity_id
_entity_poly.type
_entity_poly.pdbx_seq_one_letter_code
_entity_poly.pdbx_strand_id
1 'polypeptide(L)'
;MGKIIGIDLGTTNSCVAVMEGGKPVVIANTEGLRTTPSIVAFTKNGERLVGDPAKRQAVTNADKTISSIKRHMGTDYKVEIEGKKYSPQEISAMILQKLKADAENYLGEKVTEAVITVPAYFNDAQRQATKDAGKIAGLDVKRICLLYTSPSPRDGATS
;
A
#
# COMPACT_ATOMS: atom_id res chain seq x y z
N MET A 1 -10.67 -13.34 -16.61
CA MET A 1 -11.29 -12.68 -15.45
C MET A 1 -10.27 -12.40 -14.38
N GLY A 2 -10.28 -11.20 -13.82
CA GLY A 2 -9.35 -10.85 -12.77
C GLY A 2 -9.76 -11.41 -11.42
N LYS A 3 -8.79 -11.52 -10.53
CA LYS A 3 -9.03 -11.94 -9.15
C LYS A 3 -9.22 -10.72 -8.26
N ILE A 4 -9.86 -10.93 -7.14
CA ILE A 4 -10.03 -9.92 -6.10
C ILE A 4 -9.01 -10.21 -5.00
N ILE A 5 -8.31 -9.18 -4.56
CA ILE A 5 -7.36 -9.30 -3.45
C ILE A 5 -7.80 -8.41 -2.30
N GLY A 6 -7.36 -8.77 -1.10
CA GLY A 6 -7.54 -7.93 0.07
C GLY A 6 -6.22 -7.23 0.39
N ILE A 7 -6.29 -5.95 0.66
CA ILE A 7 -5.10 -5.15 0.96
C ILE A 7 -5.29 -4.47 2.30
N ASP A 8 -4.28 -4.61 3.15
CA ASP A 8 -4.17 -3.83 4.38
C ASP A 8 -3.04 -2.81 4.14
N LEU A 9 -3.43 -1.58 3.87
CA LEU A 9 -2.47 -0.50 3.62
C LEU A 9 -2.18 0.17 4.96
N GLY A 10 -1.13 -0.29 5.62
CA GLY A 10 -0.76 0.24 6.93
C GLY A 10 0.16 1.44 6.84
N THR A 11 0.33 2.14 7.95
CA THR A 11 1.22 3.29 8.03
C THR A 11 2.68 2.87 7.88
N THR A 12 3.05 1.79 8.54
CA THR A 12 4.43 1.28 8.56
C THR A 12 4.63 0.13 7.60
N ASN A 13 3.69 -0.81 7.61
CA ASN A 13 3.75 -2.00 6.76
C ASN A 13 2.41 -2.25 6.12
N SER A 14 2.45 -2.83 4.94
CA SER A 14 1.24 -3.23 4.22
C SER A 14 1.31 -4.70 3.90
N CYS A 15 0.18 -5.32 3.64
CA CYS A 15 0.14 -6.71 3.22
C CYS A 15 -1.00 -6.94 2.26
N VAL A 16 -0.91 -8.06 1.54
CA VAL A 16 -1.93 -8.43 0.58
C VAL A 16 -2.32 -9.87 0.82
N ALA A 17 -3.62 -10.15 0.69
CA ALA A 17 -4.16 -11.48 0.88
C ALA A 17 -5.01 -11.86 -0.32
N VAL A 18 -5.06 -13.16 -0.59
CA VAL A 18 -5.92 -13.74 -1.62
C VAL A 18 -6.85 -14.73 -0.95
N MET A 19 -7.98 -15.01 -1.59
CA MET A 19 -8.90 -16.01 -1.08
C MET A 19 -8.53 -17.39 -1.62
N GLU A 20 -8.23 -18.31 -0.73
CA GLU A 20 -7.94 -19.69 -1.06
C GLU A 20 -8.78 -20.60 -0.19
N GLY A 21 -9.55 -21.47 -0.81
CA GLY A 21 -10.40 -22.39 -0.07
C GLY A 21 -11.39 -21.69 0.85
N GLY A 22 -11.87 -20.51 0.48
CA GLY A 22 -12.81 -19.77 1.28
C GLY A 22 -12.19 -18.98 2.42
N LYS A 23 -10.87 -18.96 2.52
CA LYS A 23 -10.17 -18.26 3.59
C LYS A 23 -9.17 -17.25 3.02
N PRO A 24 -9.00 -16.09 3.68
CA PRO A 24 -7.97 -15.16 3.26
C PRO A 24 -6.58 -15.70 3.64
N VAL A 25 -5.67 -15.65 2.70
CA VAL A 25 -4.29 -16.10 2.89
C VAL A 25 -3.38 -14.95 2.56
N VAL A 26 -2.59 -14.50 3.54
CA VAL A 26 -1.59 -13.46 3.32
C VAL A 26 -0.44 -14.06 2.52
N ILE A 27 -0.13 -13.45 1.39
CA ILE A 27 0.90 -14.00 0.50
C ILE A 27 2.24 -13.32 0.75
N ALA A 28 3.31 -14.05 0.40
CA ALA A 28 4.65 -13.50 0.46
C ALA A 28 4.90 -12.60 -0.75
N ASN A 29 5.63 -11.52 -0.54
CA ASN A 29 6.03 -10.65 -1.63
C ASN A 29 7.25 -11.24 -2.35
N THR A 30 7.75 -10.50 -3.35
CA THR A 30 8.91 -10.98 -4.14
C THR A 30 10.18 -11.07 -3.32
N GLU A 31 10.22 -10.44 -2.16
CA GLU A 31 11.35 -10.55 -1.22
C GLU A 31 11.18 -11.70 -0.23
N GLY A 32 10.10 -12.46 -0.35
CA GLY A 32 9.85 -13.59 0.53
C GLY A 32 9.22 -13.22 1.86
N LEU A 33 8.75 -12.00 2.02
CA LEU A 33 8.17 -11.51 3.27
C LEU A 33 6.66 -11.35 3.14
N ARG A 34 5.95 -11.56 4.22
CA ARG A 34 4.49 -11.43 4.23
C ARG A 34 4.02 -10.01 4.43
N THR A 35 4.90 -9.12 4.83
CA THR A 35 4.59 -7.69 4.93
C THR A 35 5.53 -6.92 4.03
N THR A 36 5.04 -5.81 3.50
CA THR A 36 5.80 -4.93 2.64
C THR A 36 5.89 -3.58 3.35
N PRO A 37 7.09 -3.10 3.66
CA PRO A 37 7.20 -1.77 4.24
C PRO A 37 6.52 -0.73 3.37
N SER A 38 5.75 0.16 4.01
CA SER A 38 5.02 1.21 3.30
C SER A 38 5.95 2.37 3.00
N ILE A 39 7.00 2.10 2.25
CA ILE A 39 8.09 3.03 1.95
C ILE A 39 8.32 3.07 0.45
N VAL A 40 8.46 4.27 -0.09
CA VAL A 40 8.75 4.49 -1.51
C VAL A 40 10.01 5.34 -1.59
N ALA A 41 10.91 4.97 -2.48
CA ALA A 41 12.14 5.73 -2.70
C ALA A 41 12.40 5.91 -4.19
N PHE A 42 13.10 6.98 -4.52
CA PHE A 42 13.51 7.24 -5.90
C PHE A 42 15.03 7.26 -5.94
N THR A 43 15.61 6.49 -6.87
CA THR A 43 17.05 6.43 -7.03
C THR A 43 17.55 7.58 -7.87
N LYS A 44 18.86 7.74 -7.93
CA LYS A 44 19.49 8.77 -8.77
C LYS A 44 19.15 8.59 -10.25
N ASN A 45 18.88 7.36 -10.66
CA ASN A 45 18.55 7.07 -12.06
C ASN A 45 17.07 7.25 -12.36
N GLY A 46 16.29 7.71 -11.38
CA GLY A 46 14.86 7.87 -11.56
C GLY A 46 14.06 6.60 -11.35
N GLU A 47 14.68 5.53 -10.93
CA GLU A 47 13.97 4.30 -10.62
C GLU A 47 13.21 4.44 -9.31
N ARG A 48 12.08 3.78 -9.26
CA ARG A 48 11.24 3.77 -8.07
C ARG A 48 11.41 2.46 -7.33
N LEU A 49 11.68 2.56 -6.04
CA LEU A 49 11.77 1.40 -5.15
C LEU A 49 10.60 1.44 -4.19
N VAL A 50 10.00 0.30 -3.91
CA VAL A 50 8.87 0.19 -2.99
C VAL A 50 9.11 -0.99 -2.07
N GLY A 51 8.83 -0.80 -0.78
CA GLY A 51 8.91 -1.86 0.20
C GLY A 51 10.31 -2.04 0.73
N ASP A 52 10.73 -3.29 0.87
CA ASP A 52 12.00 -3.61 1.49
C ASP A 52 13.21 -2.99 0.79
N PRO A 53 13.29 -3.00 -0.55
CA PRO A 53 14.38 -2.31 -1.22
C PRO A 53 14.45 -0.81 -0.89
N ALA A 54 13.29 -0.16 -0.76
CA ALA A 54 13.25 1.25 -0.39
C ALA A 54 13.71 1.44 1.04
N LYS A 55 13.30 0.55 1.94
CA LYS A 55 13.68 0.63 3.35
C LYS A 55 15.18 0.47 3.55
N ARG A 56 15.80 -0.46 2.82
CA ARG A 56 17.22 -0.76 2.99
C ARG A 56 18.12 0.41 2.64
N GLN A 57 17.74 1.24 1.69
CA GLN A 57 18.56 2.37 1.27
C GLN A 57 18.09 3.70 1.88
N ALA A 58 17.13 3.67 2.81
CA ALA A 58 16.51 4.90 3.34
C ALA A 58 17.54 5.80 4.02
N VAL A 59 18.49 5.25 4.75
CA VAL A 59 19.46 6.05 5.47
C VAL A 59 20.39 6.79 4.51
N THR A 60 20.77 6.16 3.42
CA THR A 60 21.70 6.75 2.45
C THR A 60 21.00 7.64 1.42
N ASN A 61 19.68 7.63 1.37
CA ASN A 61 18.90 8.37 0.38
C ASN A 61 17.65 8.97 1.04
N ALA A 62 17.82 9.57 2.21
CA ALA A 62 16.69 10.04 3.00
C ALA A 62 15.84 11.09 2.27
N ASP A 63 16.47 11.96 1.48
CA ASP A 63 15.76 13.04 0.79
C ASP A 63 14.78 12.53 -0.27
N LYS A 64 15.00 11.34 -0.78
CA LYS A 64 14.15 10.75 -1.82
C LYS A 64 13.42 9.51 -1.35
N THR A 65 13.32 9.33 -0.03
CA THR A 65 12.63 8.20 0.57
C THR A 65 11.43 8.72 1.36
N ILE A 66 10.26 8.16 1.06
CA ILE A 66 9.00 8.60 1.66
C ILE A 66 8.45 7.44 2.49
N SER A 67 8.18 7.72 3.76
CA SER A 67 7.56 6.74 4.66
C SER A 67 6.34 7.35 5.32
N SER A 68 5.47 6.50 5.84
CA SER A 68 4.30 6.93 6.61
C SER A 68 3.38 7.89 5.85
N ILE A 69 3.28 7.74 4.54
CA ILE A 69 2.45 8.62 3.71
C ILE A 69 0.97 8.54 4.08
N LYS A 70 0.56 7.42 4.67
CA LYS A 70 -0.84 7.22 5.07
C LYS A 70 -1.32 8.31 6.03
N ARG A 71 -0.42 8.88 6.81
CA ARG A 71 -0.75 9.95 7.75
C ARG A 71 -1.24 11.22 7.06
N HIS A 72 -0.92 11.37 5.79
CA HIS A 72 -1.27 12.56 5.00
C HIS A 72 -2.43 12.32 4.06
N MET A 73 -3.02 11.11 4.10
CA MET A 73 -4.17 10.81 3.24
C MET A 73 -5.33 11.74 3.55
N GLY A 74 -5.99 12.22 2.51
CA GLY A 74 -7.10 13.14 2.65
C GLY A 74 -6.71 14.59 2.85
N THR A 75 -5.41 14.91 2.78
CA THR A 75 -4.92 16.27 2.91
C THR A 75 -4.32 16.72 1.57
N ASP A 76 -3.96 17.99 1.49
CA ASP A 76 -3.31 18.54 0.30
C ASP A 76 -1.77 18.55 0.42
N TYR A 77 -1.25 17.73 1.32
CA TYR A 77 0.19 17.53 1.48
C TYR A 77 0.80 17.07 0.15
N LYS A 78 1.99 17.60 -0.15
CA LYS A 78 2.73 17.19 -1.35
C LYS A 78 4.16 16.84 -0.99
N VAL A 79 4.67 15.81 -1.65
CA VAL A 79 6.08 15.43 -1.54
C VAL A 79 6.75 15.88 -2.83
N GLU A 80 7.83 16.62 -2.71
CA GLU A 80 8.57 17.07 -3.89
C GLU A 80 9.85 16.25 -4.05
N ILE A 81 9.98 15.60 -5.21
CA ILE A 81 11.16 14.81 -5.55
C ILE A 81 11.66 15.30 -6.92
N GLU A 82 12.84 15.90 -6.91
CA GLU A 82 13.49 16.39 -8.14
C GLU A 82 12.57 17.30 -8.97
N GLY A 83 11.89 18.22 -8.29
CA GLY A 83 11.03 19.18 -8.96
C GLY A 83 9.66 18.68 -9.29
N LYS A 84 9.35 17.42 -9.01
CA LYS A 84 8.04 16.85 -9.26
C LYS A 84 7.31 16.65 -7.93
N LYS A 85 6.06 17.06 -7.89
CA LYS A 85 5.24 16.95 -6.69
C LYS A 85 4.33 15.75 -6.77
N TYR A 86 4.26 15.00 -5.66
CA TYR A 86 3.42 13.82 -5.54
C TYR A 86 2.43 13.99 -4.41
N SER A 87 1.18 13.63 -4.66
CA SER A 87 0.15 13.61 -3.62
C SER A 87 0.27 12.34 -2.79
N PRO A 88 -0.34 12.31 -1.58
CA PRO A 88 -0.38 11.07 -0.81
C PRO A 88 -1.02 9.93 -1.59
N GLN A 89 -2.06 10.22 -2.39
CA GLN A 89 -2.70 9.21 -3.21
C GLN A 89 -1.74 8.60 -4.23
N GLU A 90 -0.91 9.44 -4.85
CA GLU A 90 0.05 8.96 -5.84
C GLU A 90 1.11 8.06 -5.21
N ILE A 91 1.63 8.46 -4.04
CA ILE A 91 2.62 7.65 -3.33
C ILE A 91 1.99 6.34 -2.85
N SER A 92 0.78 6.42 -2.30
CA SER A 92 0.07 5.21 -1.88
C SER A 92 -0.20 4.28 -3.05
N ALA A 93 -0.52 4.85 -4.22
CA ALA A 93 -0.73 4.05 -5.42
C ALA A 93 0.52 3.27 -5.82
N MET A 94 1.69 3.83 -5.60
CA MET A 94 2.94 3.11 -5.86
C MET A 94 3.08 1.90 -4.98
N ILE A 95 2.69 2.01 -3.70
CA ILE A 95 2.68 0.87 -2.78
C ILE A 95 1.66 -0.16 -3.24
N LEU A 96 0.47 0.30 -3.62
CA LEU A 96 -0.58 -0.60 -4.08
C LEU A 96 -0.18 -1.34 -5.36
N GLN A 97 0.54 -0.67 -6.26
CA GLN A 97 1.04 -1.31 -7.48
C GLN A 97 2.02 -2.44 -7.16
N LYS A 98 2.86 -2.23 -6.17
CA LYS A 98 3.78 -3.27 -5.71
C LYS A 98 3.01 -4.47 -5.17
N LEU A 99 2.01 -4.22 -4.32
CA LEU A 99 1.20 -5.30 -3.76
C LEU A 99 0.41 -6.02 -4.85
N LYS A 100 -0.11 -5.28 -5.82
CA LYS A 100 -0.81 -5.87 -6.96
C LYS A 100 0.11 -6.78 -7.76
N ALA A 101 1.32 -6.32 -8.06
CA ALA A 101 2.29 -7.11 -8.81
C ALA A 101 2.68 -8.38 -8.06
N ASP A 102 2.88 -8.28 -6.76
CA ASP A 102 3.22 -9.45 -5.95
C ASP A 102 2.08 -10.46 -5.94
N ALA A 103 0.84 -9.98 -5.86
CA ALA A 103 -0.33 -10.86 -5.92
C ALA A 103 -0.44 -11.52 -7.29
N GLU A 104 -0.20 -10.78 -8.36
CA GLU A 104 -0.26 -11.34 -9.70
C GLU A 104 0.81 -12.41 -9.90
N ASN A 105 2.01 -12.19 -9.36
CA ASN A 105 3.07 -13.19 -9.43
C ASN A 105 2.69 -14.46 -8.66
N TYR A 106 2.08 -14.30 -7.50
CA TYR A 106 1.66 -15.44 -6.70
C TYR A 106 0.56 -16.24 -7.38
N LEU A 107 -0.45 -15.54 -7.93
CA LEU A 107 -1.61 -16.18 -8.51
C LEU A 107 -1.38 -16.68 -9.94
N GLY A 108 -0.42 -16.10 -10.64
CA GLY A 108 -0.20 -16.38 -12.05
C GLY A 108 -1.26 -15.81 -12.97
N GLU A 109 -2.04 -14.84 -12.51
CA GLU A 109 -3.06 -14.18 -13.33
C GLU A 109 -3.22 -12.74 -12.90
N LYS A 110 -3.89 -11.96 -13.73
CA LYS A 110 -4.08 -10.54 -13.48
C LYS A 110 -5.02 -10.30 -12.30
N VAL A 111 -4.72 -9.27 -11.53
CA VAL A 111 -5.56 -8.80 -10.44
C VAL A 111 -6.15 -7.45 -10.87
N THR A 112 -7.46 -7.36 -10.88
CA THR A 112 -8.15 -6.16 -11.34
C THR A 112 -8.97 -5.49 -10.25
N GLU A 113 -9.29 -6.22 -9.17
CA GLU A 113 -10.17 -5.72 -8.13
C GLU A 113 -9.53 -5.90 -6.76
N ALA A 114 -9.86 -5.00 -5.85
CA ALA A 114 -9.33 -5.07 -4.51
C ALA A 114 -10.36 -4.62 -3.48
N VAL A 115 -10.22 -5.19 -2.29
CA VAL A 115 -10.87 -4.69 -1.08
C VAL A 115 -9.76 -4.14 -0.21
N ILE A 116 -9.88 -2.89 0.21
CA ILE A 116 -8.84 -2.24 1.00
C ILE A 116 -9.38 -1.96 2.39
N THR A 117 -8.64 -2.35 3.42
CA THR A 117 -9.04 -2.05 4.79
C THR A 117 -8.46 -0.71 5.23
N VAL A 118 -9.26 0.05 5.96
CA VAL A 118 -8.83 1.34 6.52
C VAL A 118 -9.24 1.37 7.98
N PRO A 119 -8.55 2.18 8.80
CA PRO A 119 -8.96 2.33 10.20
C PRO A 119 -10.38 2.91 10.29
N ALA A 120 -11.11 2.49 11.32
CA ALA A 120 -12.47 2.99 11.52
C ALA A 120 -12.52 4.50 11.72
N TYR A 121 -11.43 5.11 12.19
CA TYR A 121 -11.38 6.55 12.41
C TYR A 121 -11.16 7.37 11.14
N PHE A 122 -10.92 6.73 10.00
CA PHE A 122 -10.78 7.46 8.73
C PHE A 122 -12.08 8.20 8.42
N ASN A 123 -11.92 9.47 8.03
CA ASN A 123 -13.06 10.27 7.56
C ASN A 123 -13.31 10.04 6.07
N ASP A 124 -14.33 10.70 5.53
CA ASP A 124 -14.70 10.52 4.12
C ASP A 124 -13.58 10.93 3.16
N ALA A 125 -12.88 12.01 3.48
CA ALA A 125 -11.77 12.46 2.64
C ALA A 125 -10.65 11.43 2.59
N GLN A 126 -10.34 10.80 3.72
CA GLN A 126 -9.31 9.79 3.79
C GLN A 126 -9.73 8.51 3.05
N ARG A 127 -11.00 8.12 3.18
CA ARG A 127 -11.52 6.96 2.44
C ARG A 127 -11.52 7.20 0.95
N GLN A 128 -11.93 8.40 0.53
CA GLN A 128 -11.94 8.73 -0.88
C GLN A 128 -10.51 8.76 -1.44
N ALA A 129 -9.56 9.31 -0.68
CA ALA A 129 -8.16 9.31 -1.09
C ALA A 129 -7.62 7.89 -1.27
N THR A 130 -8.06 6.97 -0.41
CA THR A 130 -7.65 5.57 -0.52
C THR A 130 -8.23 4.94 -1.79
N LYS A 131 -9.48 5.22 -2.11
CA LYS A 131 -10.08 4.74 -3.36
C LYS A 131 -9.35 5.32 -4.57
N ASP A 132 -9.01 6.61 -4.51
CA ASP A 132 -8.30 7.26 -5.60
C ASP A 132 -6.93 6.62 -5.80
N ALA A 133 -6.23 6.29 -4.72
CA ALA A 133 -4.96 5.62 -4.79
C ALA A 133 -5.09 4.26 -5.49
N GLY A 134 -6.12 3.50 -5.15
CA GLY A 134 -6.39 2.22 -5.80
C GLY A 134 -6.62 2.38 -7.28
N LYS A 135 -7.39 3.39 -7.66
CA LYS A 135 -7.70 3.66 -9.05
C LYS A 135 -6.43 4.04 -9.83
N ILE A 136 -5.58 4.87 -9.24
CA ILE A 136 -4.31 5.25 -9.86
C ILE A 136 -3.43 4.01 -10.04
N ALA A 137 -3.49 3.07 -9.09
CA ALA A 137 -2.71 1.83 -9.17
C ALA A 137 -3.26 0.83 -10.19
N GLY A 138 -4.41 1.10 -10.78
CA GLY A 138 -5.01 0.20 -11.74
C GLY A 138 -5.91 -0.85 -11.12
N LEU A 139 -6.41 -0.58 -9.92
CA LEU A 139 -7.32 -1.49 -9.22
C LEU A 139 -8.72 -0.89 -9.15
N ASP A 140 -9.72 -1.74 -9.35
CA ASP A 140 -11.11 -1.37 -9.10
C ASP A 140 -11.38 -1.69 -7.64
N VAL A 141 -11.45 -0.66 -6.81
CA VAL A 141 -11.66 -0.84 -5.37
C VAL A 141 -13.14 -1.08 -5.15
N LYS A 142 -13.50 -2.34 -4.92
CA LYS A 142 -14.89 -2.75 -4.77
C LYS A 142 -15.47 -2.32 -3.43
N ARG A 143 -14.62 -2.25 -2.42
CA ARG A 143 -15.07 -1.94 -1.07
C ARG A 143 -13.94 -1.41 -0.23
N ILE A 144 -14.25 -0.43 0.59
CA ILE A 144 -13.38 0.01 1.66
C ILE A 144 -13.95 -0.60 2.94
N CYS A 145 -13.20 -1.50 3.56
CA CYS A 145 -13.63 -2.14 4.81
C CYS A 145 -13.05 -1.40 5.98
N LEU A 146 -13.87 -1.13 6.96
CA LEU A 146 -13.41 -0.49 8.18
C LEU A 146 -12.76 -1.52 9.09
N LEU A 147 -11.57 -1.23 9.54
CA LEU A 147 -10.86 -2.07 10.48
C LEU A 147 -11.08 -1.49 11.87
N TYR A 148 -11.93 -2.15 12.64
CA TYR A 148 -12.16 -1.75 14.04
C TYR A 148 -11.02 -2.28 14.88
N THR A 149 -10.39 -1.40 15.63
CA THR A 149 -9.31 -1.82 16.50
C THR A 149 -9.87 -2.71 17.60
N SER A 150 -9.32 -3.92 17.67
CA SER A 150 -9.58 -4.79 18.79
C SER A 150 -8.83 -4.24 20.01
N PRO A 151 -9.33 -4.46 21.21
CA PRO A 151 -8.59 -4.08 22.41
C PRO A 151 -7.32 -4.89 22.63
N SER A 152 -7.08 -5.89 21.83
CA SER A 152 -5.88 -6.72 21.97
C SER A 152 -4.63 -5.89 21.71
N PRO A 153 -3.63 -5.95 22.60
CA PRO A 153 -2.41 -5.18 22.38
C PRO A 153 -1.67 -5.49 21.09
N ARG A 154 -1.85 -6.69 20.59
CA ARG A 154 -1.17 -7.08 19.36
C ARG A 154 -1.67 -6.36 18.14
N ASP A 155 -2.87 -5.87 18.17
CA ASP A 155 -3.46 -5.19 17.03
C ASP A 155 -2.83 -3.83 16.81
N GLY A 156 -2.29 -3.23 17.84
CA GLY A 156 -1.62 -1.96 17.71
C GLY A 156 -0.36 -2.04 16.86
N ALA A 157 0.18 -3.22 16.65
CA ALA A 157 1.40 -3.39 15.86
C ALA A 157 1.13 -3.38 14.37
N THR A 158 -0.11 -3.44 13.93
CA THR A 158 -0.44 -3.64 12.53
C THR A 158 -0.69 -2.37 11.73
N SER A 159 -0.76 -1.27 12.39
CA SER A 159 -1.13 -0.03 11.67
C SER A 159 -0.01 0.63 10.91
#